data_07368d9905c836124c68ac5845fb9eb0
#
_entry.id   07368d9905c836124c68ac5845fb9eb0
#
_cell.length_a   1.000
_cell.length_b   1.000
_cell.length_c   1.000
_cell.angle_alpha   90.00
_cell.angle_beta   90.00
_cell.angle_gamma   90.00
#
_symmetry.space_group_name_H-M   'P 1'
#
loop_
_entity.id
_entity.type
_entity.pdbx_description
1 polymer ?
#
loop_
_entity_poly.entity_id
_entity_poly.type
_entity_poly.pdbx_seq_one_letter_code
_entity_poly.pdbx_strand_id
1 'polypeptide(L)'
;MSDTHLLGGDAPLYGAVDSELRLREVFEDLEQSGARPQAIVFTGDLADKGEPGAYAKLRAIVDPAAARLGATVIWAMGNHDDRAAFRRGLLDEEPSAGAGAPVDAVHFIDGLRIITMDSTVPGHHHGEFSQEQLRWLARELVVPAPHGTILALHHPPVPSVQDLAVLVELRDQRSLAEVVRGSDVRTILAGHLHYSTTAMFAGVPVSVASATCYTQDLLFDGGGSRGRDGAQSYNLVHVYEETIVHSVVPAGRHASVGEVVPREETRRRLEAHGVVIAEGGRTRHLTSA
;
A
#
# COMPACT_ATOMS: atom_id res chain seq x y z
N MET A 1 1.39 1.20 -2.59
CA MET A 1 0.45 1.80 -3.58
C MET A 1 -0.95 1.37 -3.21
N SER A 2 -1.99 2.15 -3.56
CA SER A 2 -3.37 1.82 -3.19
C SER A 2 -4.36 2.44 -4.16
N ASP A 3 -5.57 1.89 -4.20
CA ASP A 3 -6.75 2.52 -4.80
C ASP A 3 -6.50 2.94 -6.25
N THR A 4 -6.18 1.95 -7.09
CA THR A 4 -5.91 2.17 -8.52
C THR A 4 -7.19 2.31 -9.33
N HIS A 5 -8.29 1.68 -8.90
CA HIS A 5 -9.63 1.72 -9.51
C HIS A 5 -9.62 1.61 -11.04
N LEU A 6 -8.92 0.60 -11.56
CA LEU A 6 -8.93 0.34 -12.98
C LEU A 6 -10.29 -0.17 -13.45
N LEU A 7 -10.68 0.22 -14.68
CA LEU A 7 -11.87 -0.28 -15.34
C LEU A 7 -11.51 -1.33 -16.39
N GLY A 8 -12.37 -2.32 -16.57
CA GLY A 8 -12.19 -3.34 -17.62
C GLY A 8 -12.30 -2.80 -19.03
N GLY A 9 -13.09 -1.73 -19.23
CA GLY A 9 -13.23 -1.00 -20.49
C GLY A 9 -12.28 0.20 -20.61
N ASP A 10 -12.47 0.99 -21.68
CA ASP A 10 -11.60 2.14 -22.01
C ASP A 10 -12.16 3.49 -21.51
N ALA A 11 -13.31 3.46 -20.80
CA ALA A 11 -13.88 4.69 -20.25
C ALA A 11 -13.04 5.19 -19.08
N PRO A 12 -12.86 6.50 -18.92
CA PRO A 12 -12.22 7.06 -17.73
C PRO A 12 -13.08 6.85 -16.48
N LEU A 13 -12.44 6.63 -15.34
CA LEU A 13 -13.10 6.51 -14.05
C LEU A 13 -13.93 7.77 -13.77
N TYR A 14 -15.22 7.58 -13.47
CA TYR A 14 -16.21 8.67 -13.29
C TYR A 14 -16.26 9.69 -14.45
N GLY A 15 -15.87 9.28 -15.65
CA GLY A 15 -15.83 10.16 -16.83
C GLY A 15 -14.73 11.21 -16.82
N ALA A 16 -13.77 11.16 -15.89
CA ALA A 16 -12.78 12.22 -15.68
C ALA A 16 -11.34 11.71 -15.52
N VAL A 17 -11.11 10.56 -14.87
CA VAL A 17 -9.75 10.12 -14.49
C VAL A 17 -9.31 8.93 -15.32
N ASP A 18 -8.19 9.05 -16.00
CA ASP A 18 -7.48 7.92 -16.64
C ASP A 18 -6.60 7.21 -15.60
N SER A 19 -7.20 6.26 -14.88
CA SER A 19 -6.52 5.50 -13.83
C SER A 19 -5.36 4.66 -14.37
N GLU A 20 -5.47 4.18 -15.61
CA GLU A 20 -4.41 3.41 -16.27
C GLU A 20 -3.19 4.28 -16.55
N LEU A 21 -3.39 5.48 -17.12
CA LEU A 21 -2.33 6.44 -17.35
C LEU A 21 -1.65 6.85 -16.03
N ARG A 22 -2.43 7.15 -14.99
CA ARG A 22 -1.89 7.51 -13.66
C ARG A 22 -0.98 6.44 -13.08
N LEU A 23 -1.40 5.18 -13.16
CA LEU A 23 -0.58 4.07 -12.67
C LEU A 23 0.70 3.89 -13.50
N ARG A 24 0.64 4.05 -14.82
CA ARG A 24 1.82 4.00 -15.69
C ARG A 24 2.84 5.10 -15.33
N GLU A 25 2.38 6.33 -15.13
CA GLU A 25 3.22 7.46 -14.71
C GLU A 25 3.94 7.17 -13.39
N VAL A 26 3.24 6.57 -12.40
CA VAL A 26 3.86 6.17 -11.13
C VAL A 26 5.02 5.19 -11.33
N PHE A 27 4.84 4.18 -12.20
CA PHE A 27 5.91 3.21 -12.47
C PHE A 27 7.06 3.82 -13.29
N GLU A 28 6.76 4.68 -14.25
CA GLU A 28 7.79 5.41 -15.00
C GLU A 28 8.66 6.26 -14.08
N ASP A 29 8.04 7.02 -13.18
CA ASP A 29 8.77 7.86 -12.21
C ASP A 29 9.60 7.00 -11.25
N LEU A 30 9.04 5.88 -10.75
CA LEU A 30 9.74 4.95 -9.87
C LEU A 30 10.97 4.33 -10.56
N GLU A 31 10.85 3.89 -11.80
CA GLU A 31 11.96 3.34 -12.59
C GLU A 31 13.04 4.40 -12.87
N GLN A 32 12.64 5.63 -13.24
CA GLN A 32 13.56 6.74 -13.49
C GLN A 32 14.30 7.21 -12.24
N SER A 33 13.70 7.06 -11.06
CA SER A 33 14.32 7.42 -9.78
C SER A 33 15.56 6.59 -9.44
N GLY A 34 15.73 5.42 -10.07
CA GLY A 34 16.77 4.44 -9.76
C GLY A 34 16.51 3.67 -8.46
N ALA A 35 15.34 3.81 -7.84
CA ALA A 35 14.94 3.00 -6.69
C ALA A 35 14.93 1.50 -7.04
N ARG A 36 15.22 0.66 -6.06
CA ARG A 36 15.19 -0.80 -6.19
C ARG A 36 14.39 -1.38 -5.01
N PRO A 37 13.06 -1.27 -5.03
CA PRO A 37 12.23 -1.88 -4.00
C PRO A 37 12.33 -3.40 -4.06
N GLN A 38 12.40 -4.06 -2.91
CA GLN A 38 12.33 -5.52 -2.85
C GLN A 38 10.89 -6.02 -3.00
N ALA A 39 9.92 -5.20 -2.59
CA ALA A 39 8.50 -5.50 -2.76
C ALA A 39 7.70 -4.27 -3.17
N ILE A 40 6.63 -4.50 -3.92
CA ILE A 40 5.58 -3.53 -4.24
C ILE A 40 4.29 -4.07 -3.64
N VAL A 41 3.78 -3.39 -2.61
CA VAL A 41 2.55 -3.80 -1.92
C VAL A 41 1.40 -2.92 -2.39
N PHE A 42 0.35 -3.55 -2.89
CA PHE A 42 -0.92 -2.90 -3.19
C PHE A 42 -1.91 -3.17 -2.07
N THR A 43 -2.53 -2.12 -1.55
CA THR A 43 -3.42 -2.20 -0.38
C THR A 43 -4.90 -2.10 -0.76
N GLY A 44 -5.28 -2.67 -1.91
CA GLY A 44 -6.67 -2.88 -2.30
C GLY A 44 -7.26 -1.83 -3.24
N ASP A 45 -8.51 -2.04 -3.61
CA ASP A 45 -9.29 -1.29 -4.62
C ASP A 45 -8.53 -1.19 -5.95
N LEU A 46 -8.13 -2.35 -6.45
CA LEU A 46 -7.33 -2.49 -7.65
C LEU A 46 -8.19 -2.31 -8.91
N ALA A 47 -9.39 -2.90 -8.91
CA ALA A 47 -10.42 -2.71 -9.91
C ALA A 47 -11.60 -1.95 -9.31
N ASP A 48 -12.21 -1.02 -10.05
CA ASP A 48 -13.37 -0.23 -9.58
C ASP A 48 -14.64 -1.08 -9.44
N LYS A 49 -14.76 -2.15 -10.22
CA LYS A 49 -15.94 -3.03 -10.27
C LYS A 49 -15.59 -4.52 -10.24
N GLY A 50 -14.38 -4.88 -9.83
CA GLY A 50 -13.94 -6.27 -9.80
C GLY A 50 -13.89 -6.96 -11.16
N GLU A 51 -13.80 -6.21 -12.28
CA GLU A 51 -13.89 -6.74 -13.63
C GLU A 51 -12.59 -7.49 -14.01
N PRO A 52 -12.67 -8.68 -14.63
CA PRO A 52 -11.49 -9.43 -15.08
C PRO A 52 -10.58 -8.62 -16.01
N GLY A 53 -11.16 -7.76 -16.87
CA GLY A 53 -10.41 -6.87 -17.77
C GLY A 53 -9.57 -5.83 -17.02
N ALA A 54 -10.03 -5.36 -15.85
CA ALA A 54 -9.27 -4.43 -15.01
C ALA A 54 -8.01 -5.10 -14.43
N TYR A 55 -8.12 -6.33 -13.92
CA TYR A 55 -6.96 -7.09 -13.44
C TYR A 55 -5.97 -7.44 -14.55
N ALA A 56 -6.46 -7.73 -15.76
CA ALA A 56 -5.59 -7.95 -16.91
C ALA A 56 -4.79 -6.69 -17.28
N LYS A 57 -5.42 -5.52 -17.28
CA LYS A 57 -4.74 -4.22 -17.47
C LYS A 57 -3.73 -3.94 -16.35
N LEU A 58 -4.12 -4.20 -15.11
CA LEU A 58 -3.24 -4.04 -13.94
C LEU A 58 -1.96 -4.86 -14.11
N ARG A 59 -2.06 -6.16 -14.41
CA ARG A 59 -0.90 -7.02 -14.65
C ARG A 59 -0.06 -6.55 -15.84
N ALA A 60 -0.70 -6.11 -16.91
CA ALA A 60 0.01 -5.62 -18.11
C ALA A 60 0.86 -4.37 -17.81
N ILE A 61 0.53 -3.59 -16.78
CA ILE A 61 1.34 -2.45 -16.32
C ILE A 61 2.36 -2.91 -15.28
N VAL A 62 1.92 -3.65 -14.25
CA VAL A 62 2.70 -3.90 -13.05
C VAL A 62 3.75 -4.99 -13.26
N ASP A 63 3.41 -6.12 -13.89
CA ASP A 63 4.33 -7.25 -14.02
C ASP A 63 5.63 -6.88 -14.77
N PRO A 64 5.59 -6.19 -15.93
CA PRO A 64 6.81 -5.77 -16.60
C PRO A 64 7.62 -4.75 -15.80
N ALA A 65 6.97 -3.83 -15.11
CA ALA A 65 7.65 -2.82 -14.29
C ALA A 65 8.31 -3.45 -13.06
N ALA A 66 7.60 -4.33 -12.36
CA ALA A 66 8.14 -5.08 -11.23
C ALA A 66 9.34 -5.95 -11.64
N ALA A 67 9.27 -6.60 -12.80
CA ALA A 67 10.39 -7.38 -13.33
C ALA A 67 11.63 -6.51 -13.60
N ARG A 68 11.46 -5.30 -14.18
CA ARG A 68 12.58 -4.36 -14.39
C ARG A 68 13.15 -3.82 -13.08
N LEU A 69 12.31 -3.60 -12.08
CA LEU A 69 12.72 -3.16 -10.74
C LEU A 69 13.33 -4.28 -9.90
N GLY A 70 13.10 -5.55 -10.26
CA GLY A 70 13.50 -6.71 -9.47
C GLY A 70 12.67 -6.89 -8.21
N ALA A 71 11.42 -6.42 -8.21
CA ALA A 71 10.54 -6.39 -7.06
C ALA A 71 9.51 -7.53 -7.08
N THR A 72 9.21 -8.07 -5.90
CA THR A 72 8.06 -8.97 -5.69
C THR A 72 6.78 -8.14 -5.56
N VAL A 73 5.73 -8.49 -6.30
CA VAL A 73 4.43 -7.83 -6.15
C VAL A 73 3.58 -8.58 -5.14
N ILE A 74 2.98 -7.83 -4.23
CA ILE A 74 2.08 -8.34 -3.17
C ILE A 74 0.75 -7.62 -3.31
N TRP A 75 -0.32 -8.40 -3.47
CA TRP A 75 -1.66 -7.92 -3.69
C TRP A 75 -2.52 -8.10 -2.43
N ALA A 76 -3.16 -7.04 -1.95
CA ALA A 76 -4.26 -7.13 -1.01
C ALA A 76 -5.56 -6.69 -1.70
N MET A 77 -6.69 -7.25 -1.26
CA MET A 77 -8.02 -6.89 -1.76
C MET A 77 -8.55 -5.63 -1.10
N GLY A 78 -9.34 -4.85 -1.86
CA GLY A 78 -10.21 -3.80 -1.37
C GLY A 78 -11.70 -4.09 -1.64
N ASN A 79 -12.57 -3.22 -1.16
CA ASN A 79 -14.02 -3.46 -1.21
C ASN A 79 -14.65 -3.32 -2.61
N HIS A 80 -13.94 -2.75 -3.56
CA HIS A 80 -14.33 -2.72 -4.98
C HIS A 80 -13.87 -3.97 -5.76
N ASP A 81 -12.97 -4.78 -5.19
CA ASP A 81 -12.47 -5.97 -5.82
C ASP A 81 -13.43 -7.17 -5.67
N ASP A 82 -13.48 -8.04 -6.68
CA ASP A 82 -14.21 -9.31 -6.63
C ASP A 82 -13.27 -10.47 -6.33
N ARG A 83 -13.53 -11.25 -5.28
CA ARG A 83 -12.65 -12.33 -4.82
C ARG A 83 -12.32 -13.36 -5.91
N ALA A 84 -13.33 -13.77 -6.68
CA ALA A 84 -13.12 -14.81 -7.69
C ALA A 84 -12.34 -14.28 -8.90
N ALA A 85 -12.61 -13.05 -9.34
CA ALA A 85 -11.89 -12.41 -10.43
C ALA A 85 -10.47 -12.02 -10.02
N PHE A 86 -10.28 -11.54 -8.78
CA PHE A 86 -8.97 -11.23 -8.19
C PHE A 86 -8.06 -12.49 -8.12
N ARG A 87 -8.58 -13.61 -7.59
CA ARG A 87 -7.84 -14.87 -7.53
C ARG A 87 -7.39 -15.34 -8.90
N ARG A 88 -8.30 -15.33 -9.88
CA ARG A 88 -7.95 -15.70 -11.27
C ARG A 88 -6.98 -14.73 -11.93
N GLY A 89 -7.26 -13.43 -11.78
CA GLY A 89 -6.55 -12.37 -12.50
C GLY A 89 -5.16 -12.05 -11.93
N LEU A 90 -4.96 -12.18 -10.63
CA LEU A 90 -3.74 -11.73 -9.94
C LEU A 90 -2.97 -12.86 -9.24
N LEU A 91 -3.66 -13.93 -8.81
CA LEU A 91 -3.02 -15.04 -8.09
C LEU A 91 -2.88 -16.30 -8.94
N ASP A 92 -3.34 -16.26 -10.19
CA ASP A 92 -3.34 -17.41 -11.11
C ASP A 92 -4.05 -18.67 -10.52
N GLU A 93 -5.07 -18.44 -9.65
CA GLU A 93 -5.84 -19.49 -9.01
C GLU A 93 -7.05 -19.89 -9.88
N GLU A 94 -7.23 -21.20 -10.08
CA GLU A 94 -8.41 -21.73 -10.75
C GLU A 94 -9.69 -21.60 -9.88
N PRO A 95 -10.87 -21.43 -10.49
CA PRO A 95 -12.12 -21.36 -9.76
C PRO A 95 -12.33 -22.63 -8.91
N SER A 96 -12.52 -22.43 -7.62
CA SER A 96 -12.74 -23.50 -6.64
C SER A 96 -13.99 -23.23 -5.80
N ALA A 97 -14.47 -24.24 -5.07
CA ALA A 97 -15.57 -24.10 -4.12
C ALA A 97 -15.26 -23.07 -3.00
N GLY A 98 -13.98 -22.74 -2.79
CA GLY A 98 -13.52 -21.74 -1.81
C GLY A 98 -13.31 -20.33 -2.39
N ALA A 99 -13.72 -20.06 -3.63
CA ALA A 99 -13.46 -18.76 -4.30
C ALA A 99 -14.06 -17.55 -3.56
N GLY A 100 -15.07 -17.75 -2.71
CA GLY A 100 -15.66 -16.71 -1.85
C GLY A 100 -14.96 -16.51 -0.50
N ALA A 101 -13.99 -17.36 -0.14
CA ALA A 101 -13.25 -17.20 1.12
C ALA A 101 -12.34 -15.95 1.08
N PRO A 102 -12.04 -15.33 2.23
CA PRO A 102 -11.09 -14.23 2.30
C PRO A 102 -9.73 -14.56 1.65
N VAL A 103 -9.09 -13.54 1.09
CA VAL A 103 -7.78 -13.65 0.42
C VAL A 103 -6.69 -13.19 1.39
N ASP A 104 -6.45 -14.00 2.42
CA ASP A 104 -5.37 -13.77 3.38
C ASP A 104 -4.11 -14.52 2.94
N ALA A 105 -2.93 -13.90 3.06
CA ALA A 105 -1.67 -14.53 2.67
C ALA A 105 -0.47 -14.06 3.51
N VAL A 106 0.56 -14.91 3.55
CA VAL A 106 1.85 -14.59 4.18
C VAL A 106 2.95 -14.60 3.13
N HIS A 107 3.75 -13.54 3.11
CA HIS A 107 4.89 -13.37 2.22
C HIS A 107 6.16 -13.14 3.03
N PHE A 108 7.30 -13.61 2.52
CA PHE A 108 8.60 -13.35 3.12
C PHE A 108 9.54 -12.68 2.12
N ILE A 109 10.10 -11.55 2.52
CA ILE A 109 11.06 -10.78 1.75
C ILE A 109 12.30 -10.55 2.62
N ASP A 110 13.39 -11.25 2.34
CA ASP A 110 14.68 -11.14 3.05
C ASP A 110 14.53 -11.16 4.59
N GLY A 111 13.67 -12.05 5.12
CA GLY A 111 13.43 -12.17 6.56
C GLY A 111 12.36 -11.23 7.15
N LEU A 112 11.86 -10.28 6.38
CA LEU A 112 10.66 -9.50 6.71
C LEU A 112 9.42 -10.30 6.33
N ARG A 113 8.47 -10.45 7.25
CA ARG A 113 7.15 -11.03 6.95
C ARG A 113 6.18 -9.94 6.56
N ILE A 114 5.45 -10.13 5.48
CA ILE A 114 4.34 -9.27 5.07
C ILE A 114 3.08 -10.12 5.05
N ILE A 115 2.09 -9.78 5.87
CA ILE A 115 0.80 -10.48 5.93
C ILE A 115 -0.23 -9.58 5.27
N THR A 116 -0.88 -10.08 4.23
CA THR A 116 -2.07 -9.43 3.65
C THR A 116 -3.32 -10.02 4.28
N MET A 117 -4.24 -9.13 4.71
CA MET A 117 -5.53 -9.51 5.29
C MET A 117 -6.66 -8.93 4.46
N ASP A 118 -7.54 -9.79 3.97
CA ASP A 118 -8.76 -9.40 3.26
C ASP A 118 -9.81 -8.91 4.26
N SER A 119 -9.89 -7.59 4.39
CA SER A 119 -10.88 -6.93 5.25
C SER A 119 -12.23 -6.72 4.57
N THR A 120 -12.44 -7.22 3.34
CA THR A 120 -13.66 -6.95 2.59
C THR A 120 -14.84 -7.80 3.07
N VAL A 121 -16.03 -7.23 2.96
CA VAL A 121 -17.30 -7.92 3.21
C VAL A 121 -18.09 -7.94 1.90
N PRO A 122 -18.32 -9.10 1.28
CA PRO A 122 -19.00 -9.16 -0.01
C PRO A 122 -20.33 -8.41 -0.02
N GLY A 123 -20.49 -7.50 -0.99
CA GLY A 123 -21.71 -6.66 -1.12
C GLY A 123 -21.75 -5.45 -0.18
N HIS A 124 -20.67 -5.16 0.54
CA HIS A 124 -20.57 -4.00 1.43
C HIS A 124 -19.27 -3.24 1.19
N HIS A 125 -19.24 -1.96 1.58
CA HIS A 125 -18.05 -1.10 1.47
C HIS A 125 -17.30 -0.92 2.80
N HIS A 126 -17.84 -1.40 3.93
CA HIS A 126 -17.11 -1.41 5.20
C HIS A 126 -16.22 -2.64 5.30
N GLY A 127 -15.18 -2.53 6.11
CA GLY A 127 -14.30 -3.66 6.43
C GLY A 127 -14.74 -4.43 7.67
N GLU A 128 -14.43 -5.73 7.72
CA GLU A 128 -14.61 -6.57 8.89
C GLU A 128 -13.68 -7.79 8.81
N PHE A 129 -13.21 -8.30 9.95
CA PHE A 129 -12.51 -9.57 10.03
C PHE A 129 -13.34 -10.60 10.76
N SER A 130 -13.48 -11.77 10.17
CA SER A 130 -14.09 -12.91 10.85
C SER A 130 -13.22 -13.38 12.02
N GLN A 131 -13.83 -14.04 12.99
CA GLN A 131 -13.12 -14.69 14.10
C GLN A 131 -12.12 -15.77 13.62
N GLU A 132 -12.36 -16.36 12.45
CA GLU A 132 -11.45 -17.32 11.84
C GLU A 132 -10.18 -16.64 11.32
N GLN A 133 -10.31 -15.51 10.61
CA GLN A 133 -9.19 -14.70 10.15
C GLN A 133 -8.35 -14.17 11.33
N LEU A 134 -8.98 -13.66 12.39
CA LEU A 134 -8.27 -13.18 13.58
C LEU A 134 -7.51 -14.31 14.29
N ARG A 135 -8.11 -15.51 14.39
CA ARG A 135 -7.41 -16.69 14.92
C ARG A 135 -6.28 -17.16 14.01
N TRP A 136 -6.45 -17.08 12.70
CA TRP A 136 -5.39 -17.35 11.74
C TRP A 136 -4.24 -16.35 11.91
N LEU A 137 -4.52 -15.06 11.92
CA LEU A 137 -3.50 -14.02 12.14
C LEU A 137 -2.77 -14.24 13.47
N ALA A 138 -3.50 -14.54 14.55
CA ALA A 138 -2.88 -14.81 15.84
C ALA A 138 -1.90 -16.00 15.79
N ARG A 139 -2.22 -17.08 15.04
CA ARG A 139 -1.30 -18.22 14.85
C ARG A 139 -0.05 -17.82 14.04
N GLU A 140 -0.23 -17.04 12.97
CA GLU A 140 0.90 -16.56 12.16
C GLU A 140 1.86 -15.69 12.96
N LEU A 141 1.36 -14.94 13.94
CA LEU A 141 2.15 -14.03 14.78
C LEU A 141 2.78 -14.71 16.02
N VAL A 142 2.52 -16.01 16.27
CA VAL A 142 3.12 -16.73 17.42
C VAL A 142 4.64 -16.74 17.38
N VAL A 143 5.21 -16.92 16.17
CA VAL A 143 6.65 -16.94 15.96
C VAL A 143 7.07 -15.63 15.30
N PRO A 144 7.86 -14.80 15.97
CA PRO A 144 8.36 -13.55 15.37
C PRO A 144 9.20 -13.82 14.12
N ALA A 145 9.05 -12.98 13.12
CA ALA A 145 9.91 -12.99 11.94
C ALA A 145 11.26 -12.28 12.23
N PRO A 146 12.36 -12.65 11.56
CA PRO A 146 13.69 -12.07 11.82
C PRO A 146 13.75 -10.55 11.76
N HIS A 147 12.99 -9.93 10.84
CA HIS A 147 12.91 -8.48 10.69
C HIS A 147 11.52 -7.91 11.07
N GLY A 148 10.72 -8.70 11.80
CA GLY A 148 9.37 -8.35 12.20
C GLY A 148 8.35 -8.51 11.08
N THR A 149 7.15 -8.03 11.33
CA THR A 149 5.99 -8.18 10.43
C THR A 149 5.43 -6.82 10.00
N ILE A 150 5.08 -6.72 8.73
CA ILE A 150 4.20 -5.69 8.17
C ILE A 150 2.83 -6.31 7.95
N LEU A 151 1.78 -5.71 8.50
CA LEU A 151 0.41 -6.08 8.22
C LEU A 151 -0.15 -5.16 7.13
N ALA A 152 -0.63 -5.72 6.03
CA ALA A 152 -1.23 -4.98 4.93
C ALA A 152 -2.71 -5.33 4.80
N LEU A 153 -3.56 -4.34 4.78
CA LEU A 153 -5.01 -4.48 4.67
C LEU A 153 -5.58 -3.26 3.95
N HIS A 154 -6.83 -3.33 3.48
CA HIS A 154 -7.42 -2.21 2.77
C HIS A 154 -7.99 -1.16 3.72
N HIS A 155 -8.95 -1.56 4.56
CA HIS A 155 -9.64 -0.67 5.49
C HIS A 155 -8.74 -0.37 6.71
N PRO A 156 -8.26 0.87 6.90
CA PRO A 156 -7.37 1.19 8.01
C PRO A 156 -8.10 1.09 9.36
N PRO A 157 -7.45 0.55 10.41
CA PRO A 157 -8.02 0.48 11.74
C PRO A 157 -7.90 1.82 12.48
N VAL A 158 -8.39 2.88 11.85
CA VAL A 158 -8.34 4.25 12.38
C VAL A 158 -9.65 4.97 12.04
N PRO A 159 -10.08 5.96 12.82
CA PRO A 159 -11.27 6.73 12.50
C PRO A 159 -11.04 7.58 11.24
N SER A 160 -12.07 7.71 10.42
CA SER A 160 -12.06 8.64 9.31
C SER A 160 -12.27 10.08 9.79
N VAL A 161 -11.63 11.03 9.11
CA VAL A 161 -11.85 12.47 9.34
C VAL A 161 -13.00 13.04 8.52
N GLN A 162 -13.59 12.23 7.61
CA GLN A 162 -14.75 12.59 6.80
C GLN A 162 -15.99 11.88 7.35
N ASP A 163 -17.06 12.64 7.63
CA ASP A 163 -18.26 12.14 8.27
C ASP A 163 -18.89 10.96 7.53
N LEU A 164 -19.02 11.04 6.20
CA LEU A 164 -19.63 9.99 5.40
C LEU A 164 -18.78 8.70 5.37
N ALA A 165 -17.47 8.82 5.48
CA ALA A 165 -16.57 7.67 5.44
C ALA A 165 -16.65 6.79 6.70
N VAL A 166 -17.26 7.27 7.79
CA VAL A 166 -17.58 6.46 8.99
C VAL A 166 -18.44 5.23 8.63
N LEU A 167 -19.28 5.32 7.60
CA LEU A 167 -20.13 4.22 7.15
C LEU A 167 -19.33 3.05 6.53
N VAL A 168 -18.11 3.32 6.10
CA VAL A 168 -17.25 2.39 5.36
C VAL A 168 -15.95 2.05 6.10
N GLU A 169 -15.83 2.40 7.37
CA GLU A 169 -14.68 2.06 8.22
C GLU A 169 -14.55 0.54 8.47
N LEU A 170 -13.39 0.13 8.94
CA LEU A 170 -13.18 -1.19 9.53
C LEU A 170 -13.99 -1.32 10.81
N ARG A 171 -14.86 -2.32 10.88
CA ARG A 171 -15.64 -2.64 12.07
C ARG A 171 -14.85 -3.52 13.04
N ASP A 172 -15.30 -3.54 14.30
CA ASP A 172 -14.69 -4.31 15.39
C ASP A 172 -13.15 -4.21 15.44
N GLN A 173 -12.63 -2.99 15.34
CA GLN A 173 -11.20 -2.72 15.42
C GLN A 173 -10.58 -3.25 16.74
N ARG A 174 -11.39 -3.41 17.79
CA ARG A 174 -10.94 -3.91 19.09
C ARG A 174 -10.40 -5.33 19.01
N SER A 175 -11.12 -6.23 18.33
CA SER A 175 -10.69 -7.62 18.18
C SER A 175 -9.38 -7.73 17.40
N LEU A 176 -9.17 -6.90 16.36
CA LEU A 176 -7.87 -6.82 15.69
C LEU A 176 -6.78 -6.28 16.63
N ALA A 177 -7.09 -5.25 17.43
CA ALA A 177 -6.14 -4.67 18.38
C ALA A 177 -5.65 -5.68 19.42
N GLU A 178 -6.51 -6.62 19.85
CA GLU A 178 -6.14 -7.69 20.78
C GLU A 178 -5.12 -8.66 20.17
N VAL A 179 -5.20 -8.95 18.88
CA VAL A 179 -4.26 -9.80 18.16
C VAL A 179 -2.93 -9.11 17.87
N VAL A 180 -2.99 -7.83 17.49
CA VAL A 180 -1.79 -7.08 17.09
C VAL A 180 -0.94 -6.64 18.29
N ARG A 181 -1.57 -6.37 19.43
CA ARG A 181 -0.88 -5.86 20.62
C ARG A 181 0.17 -6.84 21.14
N GLY A 182 1.42 -6.36 21.22
CA GLY A 182 2.54 -7.14 21.74
C GLY A 182 3.07 -8.22 20.78
N SER A 183 2.57 -8.25 19.54
CA SER A 183 3.14 -9.08 18.47
C SER A 183 4.40 -8.44 17.87
N ASP A 184 4.99 -9.10 16.87
CA ASP A 184 6.11 -8.56 16.09
C ASP A 184 5.68 -7.66 14.93
N VAL A 185 4.39 -7.25 14.86
CA VAL A 185 3.91 -6.29 13.87
C VAL A 185 4.54 -4.93 14.13
N ARG A 186 5.28 -4.42 13.14
CA ARG A 186 6.04 -3.16 13.23
C ARG A 186 5.30 -1.99 12.60
N THR A 187 4.44 -2.24 11.61
CA THR A 187 3.60 -1.24 10.96
C THR A 187 2.42 -1.89 10.26
N ILE A 188 1.36 -1.12 10.08
CA ILE A 188 0.19 -1.48 9.28
C ILE A 188 0.17 -0.58 8.04
N LEU A 189 0.06 -1.19 6.86
CA LEU A 189 -0.15 -0.50 5.59
C LEU A 189 -1.61 -0.61 5.20
N ALA A 190 -2.22 0.49 4.79
CA ALA A 190 -3.62 0.51 4.37
C ALA A 190 -3.88 1.49 3.23
N GLY A 191 -5.12 1.49 2.70
CA GLY A 191 -5.62 2.35 1.65
C GLY A 191 -7.00 2.92 1.97
N HIS A 192 -7.95 2.80 1.01
CA HIS A 192 -9.37 3.07 1.16
C HIS A 192 -9.76 4.55 1.27
N LEU A 193 -9.00 5.36 1.97
CA LEU A 193 -9.38 6.74 2.29
C LEU A 193 -9.12 7.73 1.16
N HIS A 194 -8.35 7.34 0.14
CA HIS A 194 -7.92 8.22 -0.97
C HIS A 194 -7.21 9.50 -0.52
N TYR A 195 -6.61 9.50 0.67
CA TYR A 195 -5.70 10.52 1.16
C TYR A 195 -4.65 9.92 2.09
N SER A 196 -3.45 10.50 2.10
CA SER A 196 -2.41 10.06 3.02
C SER A 196 -2.74 10.47 4.45
N THR A 197 -2.73 9.51 5.36
CA THR A 197 -2.85 9.76 6.79
C THR A 197 -2.05 8.76 7.61
N THR A 198 -1.74 9.13 8.84
CA THR A 198 -1.01 8.29 9.77
C THR A 198 -1.66 8.34 11.15
N ALA A 199 -1.64 7.21 11.85
CA ALA A 199 -2.15 7.09 13.20
C ALA A 199 -1.39 6.02 13.97
N MET A 200 -1.76 5.82 15.24
CA MET A 200 -1.30 4.69 16.06
C MET A 200 -2.47 3.77 16.34
N PHE A 201 -2.27 2.47 16.17
CA PHE A 201 -3.26 1.44 16.48
C PHE A 201 -2.61 0.31 17.27
N ALA A 202 -3.15 0.00 18.45
CA ALA A 202 -2.62 -1.06 19.34
C ALA A 202 -1.12 -0.95 19.68
N GLY A 203 -0.55 0.27 19.63
CA GLY A 203 0.87 0.53 19.82
C GLY A 203 1.72 0.45 18.52
N VAL A 204 1.08 0.19 17.38
CA VAL A 204 1.72 0.03 16.07
C VAL A 204 1.39 1.22 15.17
N PRO A 205 2.37 1.78 14.42
CA PRO A 205 2.09 2.81 13.43
C PRO A 205 1.18 2.29 12.32
N VAL A 206 0.22 3.10 11.89
CA VAL A 206 -0.60 2.87 10.70
C VAL A 206 -0.24 3.91 9.64
N SER A 207 0.09 3.46 8.45
CA SER A 207 0.37 4.30 7.30
C SER A 207 -0.65 4.01 6.21
N VAL A 208 -1.54 4.96 5.97
CA VAL A 208 -2.53 4.90 4.89
C VAL A 208 -1.93 5.57 3.67
N ALA A 209 -1.86 4.84 2.57
CA ALA A 209 -1.47 5.41 1.29
C ALA A 209 -2.64 6.19 0.68
N SER A 210 -2.31 7.28 0.00
CA SER A 210 -3.27 7.93 -0.88
C SER A 210 -3.53 7.06 -2.11
N ALA A 211 -4.60 7.39 -2.82
CA ALA A 211 -4.94 6.74 -4.08
C ALA A 211 -3.99 7.16 -5.22
N THR A 212 -3.78 6.26 -6.17
CA THR A 212 -3.12 6.59 -7.43
C THR A 212 -4.09 7.11 -8.49
N CYS A 213 -5.39 6.84 -8.35
CA CYS A 213 -6.42 7.29 -9.29
C CYS A 213 -6.87 8.74 -9.05
N TYR A 214 -7.59 9.00 -7.97
CA TYR A 214 -8.05 10.34 -7.54
C TYR A 214 -7.99 10.44 -6.02
N THR A 215 -8.02 11.66 -5.46
CA THR A 215 -7.95 11.85 -4.01
C THR A 215 -9.22 12.47 -3.46
N GLN A 216 -9.49 12.27 -2.17
CA GLN A 216 -10.55 12.95 -1.45
C GLN A 216 -10.11 14.37 -1.06
N ASP A 217 -10.99 15.35 -1.26
CA ASP A 217 -10.76 16.74 -0.87
C ASP A 217 -11.20 16.95 0.58
N LEU A 218 -10.24 16.89 1.50
CA LEU A 218 -10.49 17.06 2.95
C LEU A 218 -10.91 18.48 3.34
N LEU A 219 -10.76 19.45 2.44
CA LEU A 219 -11.13 20.85 2.67
C LEU A 219 -12.47 21.21 2.02
N PHE A 220 -13.20 20.23 1.50
CA PHE A 220 -14.53 20.46 0.96
C PHE A 220 -15.50 20.87 2.07
N ASP A 221 -16.22 21.97 1.84
CA ASP A 221 -16.99 22.68 2.87
C ASP A 221 -18.21 21.89 3.40
N GLY A 222 -18.54 22.14 4.67
CA GLY A 222 -19.81 21.73 5.30
C GLY A 222 -19.98 20.24 5.58
N GLY A 223 -18.91 19.47 5.75
CA GLY A 223 -18.99 18.03 6.06
C GLY A 223 -19.39 17.17 4.85
N GLY A 224 -19.37 17.73 3.66
CA GLY A 224 -19.57 17.00 2.41
C GLY A 224 -18.36 16.19 1.99
N SER A 225 -18.47 15.48 0.84
CA SER A 225 -17.40 14.70 0.24
C SER A 225 -17.27 15.03 -1.23
N ARG A 226 -16.02 15.19 -1.70
CA ARG A 226 -15.70 15.44 -3.10
C ARG A 226 -14.38 14.77 -3.49
N GLY A 227 -14.39 14.04 -4.60
CA GLY A 227 -13.16 13.58 -5.25
C GLY A 227 -12.44 14.73 -5.96
N ARG A 228 -11.11 14.64 -6.06
CA ARG A 228 -10.25 15.60 -6.73
C ARG A 228 -9.22 14.90 -7.58
N ASP A 229 -9.07 15.30 -8.85
CA ASP A 229 -7.96 14.83 -9.69
C ASP A 229 -6.71 15.66 -9.37
N GLY A 230 -5.97 15.23 -8.39
CA GLY A 230 -4.75 15.89 -7.90
C GLY A 230 -4.27 15.29 -6.59
N ALA A 231 -3.02 15.55 -6.24
CA ALA A 231 -2.35 15.07 -5.03
C ALA A 231 -2.31 13.52 -4.91
N GLN A 232 -2.39 12.81 -6.03
CA GLN A 232 -2.14 11.38 -6.06
C GLN A 232 -0.73 11.09 -5.53
N SER A 233 -0.57 9.99 -4.81
CA SER A 233 0.73 9.63 -4.24
C SER A 233 0.82 8.14 -3.92
N TYR A 234 2.04 7.70 -3.71
CA TYR A 234 2.35 6.39 -3.15
C TYR A 234 3.36 6.54 -2.01
N ASN A 235 3.58 5.48 -1.23
CA ASN A 235 4.52 5.52 -0.12
C ASN A 235 5.77 4.70 -0.43
N LEU A 236 6.95 5.26 -0.17
CA LEU A 236 8.19 4.50 -0.02
C LEU A 236 8.32 4.10 1.45
N VAL A 237 8.48 2.79 1.67
CA VAL A 237 8.61 2.21 3.01
C VAL A 237 10.02 1.66 3.17
N HIS A 238 10.81 2.28 4.04
CA HIS A 238 12.17 1.86 4.34
C HIS A 238 12.19 1.13 5.68
N VAL A 239 12.51 -0.15 5.65
CA VAL A 239 12.59 -1.00 6.84
C VAL A 239 14.03 -0.99 7.34
N TYR A 240 14.25 -0.35 8.48
CA TYR A 240 15.50 -0.38 9.22
C TYR A 240 15.39 -1.33 10.41
N GLU A 241 16.51 -1.69 11.03
CA GLU A 241 16.54 -2.55 12.20
C GLU A 241 15.63 -2.01 13.32
N GLU A 242 15.79 -0.75 13.69
CA GLU A 242 15.09 -0.12 14.83
C GLU A 242 13.81 0.61 14.45
N THR A 243 13.57 0.88 13.16
CA THR A 243 12.43 1.70 12.74
C THR A 243 11.98 1.40 11.31
N ILE A 244 10.75 1.83 10.99
CA ILE A 244 10.25 1.86 9.62
C ILE A 244 9.91 3.30 9.27
N VAL A 245 10.46 3.78 8.14
CA VAL A 245 10.21 5.13 7.65
C VAL A 245 9.25 5.08 6.47
N HIS A 246 8.16 5.83 6.57
CA HIS A 246 7.17 6.00 5.52
C HIS A 246 7.33 7.38 4.90
N SER A 247 7.57 7.44 3.59
CA SER A 247 7.70 8.68 2.85
C SER A 247 6.65 8.74 1.76
N VAL A 248 5.83 9.79 1.78
CA VAL A 248 4.83 10.04 0.73
C VAL A 248 5.55 10.61 -0.49
N VAL A 249 5.34 9.99 -1.64
CA VAL A 249 5.86 10.45 -2.93
C VAL A 249 4.70 10.89 -3.79
N PRO A 250 4.59 12.18 -4.15
CA PRO A 250 3.59 12.65 -5.08
C PRO A 250 3.74 11.96 -6.44
N ALA A 251 2.64 11.52 -7.02
CA ALA A 251 2.61 10.99 -8.38
C ALA A 251 2.61 12.14 -9.40
N GLY A 252 3.17 11.89 -10.58
CA GLY A 252 3.24 12.84 -11.67
C GLY A 252 4.47 13.74 -11.63
N ARG A 253 4.66 14.49 -12.73
CA ARG A 253 5.87 15.30 -12.94
C ARG A 253 5.71 16.68 -12.33
N HIS A 254 6.64 17.04 -11.46
CA HIS A 254 6.70 18.34 -10.82
C HIS A 254 7.99 19.08 -11.23
N ALA A 255 7.93 20.39 -11.34
CA ALA A 255 9.10 21.22 -11.65
C ALA A 255 10.12 21.16 -10.49
N SER A 256 11.40 21.04 -10.83
CA SER A 256 12.49 21.12 -9.86
C SER A 256 12.60 22.52 -9.27
N VAL A 257 12.95 22.59 -7.98
CA VAL A 257 13.22 23.85 -7.27
C VAL A 257 14.63 23.80 -6.70
N GLY A 258 15.38 24.90 -6.89
CA GLY A 258 16.74 25.01 -6.40
C GLY A 258 17.78 24.27 -7.26
N GLU A 259 18.95 24.05 -6.67
CA GLU A 259 20.06 23.35 -7.32
C GLU A 259 19.82 21.84 -7.33
N VAL A 260 20.05 21.21 -8.48
CA VAL A 260 20.10 19.75 -8.57
C VAL A 260 21.48 19.26 -8.10
N VAL A 261 21.51 18.45 -7.05
CA VAL A 261 22.75 17.85 -6.54
C VAL A 261 22.89 16.43 -7.10
N PRO A 262 23.79 16.18 -8.05
CA PRO A 262 24.02 14.85 -8.61
C PRO A 262 24.53 13.85 -7.57
N ARG A 263 24.34 12.55 -7.81
CA ARG A 263 24.79 11.46 -6.91
C ARG A 263 26.29 11.55 -6.58
N GLU A 264 27.11 11.89 -7.54
CA GLU A 264 28.56 12.03 -7.34
C GLU A 264 28.90 13.16 -6.36
N GLU A 265 28.25 14.31 -6.52
CA GLU A 265 28.41 15.45 -5.62
C GLU A 265 27.90 15.14 -4.22
N THR A 266 26.75 14.43 -4.11
CA THR A 266 26.25 13.94 -2.82
C THR A 266 27.29 13.08 -2.12
N ARG A 267 27.89 12.12 -2.84
CA ARG A 267 28.95 11.24 -2.30
C ARG A 267 30.14 12.06 -1.82
N ARG A 268 30.63 12.99 -2.64
CA ARG A 268 31.75 13.86 -2.29
C ARG A 268 31.49 14.68 -1.02
N ARG A 269 30.28 15.23 -0.86
CA ARG A 269 29.89 15.98 0.34
C ARG A 269 29.84 15.09 1.58
N LEU A 270 29.33 13.88 1.47
CA LEU A 270 29.30 12.91 2.57
C LEU A 270 30.70 12.51 3.00
N GLU A 271 31.57 12.18 2.05
CA GLU A 271 32.99 11.83 2.30
C GLU A 271 33.70 12.98 3.00
N ALA A 272 33.53 14.22 2.56
CA ALA A 272 34.13 15.41 3.16
C ALA A 272 33.73 15.62 4.62
N HIS A 273 32.58 15.06 5.04
CA HIS A 273 32.09 15.11 6.42
C HIS A 273 32.28 13.78 7.18
N GLY A 274 33.06 12.85 6.65
CA GLY A 274 33.31 11.55 7.28
C GLY A 274 32.06 10.64 7.39
N VAL A 275 31.04 10.89 6.58
CA VAL A 275 29.81 10.10 6.60
C VAL A 275 29.91 8.99 5.55
N VAL A 276 29.79 7.74 6.02
CA VAL A 276 29.70 6.57 5.15
C VAL A 276 28.27 6.00 5.22
N ILE A 277 27.63 5.88 4.06
CA ILE A 277 26.36 5.17 3.93
C ILE A 277 26.69 3.79 3.36
N ALA A 278 26.45 2.73 4.14
CA ALA A 278 26.70 1.36 3.70
C ALA A 278 25.85 1.00 2.45
N GLU A 279 26.38 0.19 1.56
CA GLU A 279 25.62 -0.38 0.45
C GLU A 279 24.40 -1.16 1.01
N GLY A 280 23.22 -0.80 0.52
CA GLY A 280 21.95 -1.30 1.08
C GLY A 280 21.25 -0.30 2.03
N GLY A 281 21.86 0.84 2.34
CA GLY A 281 21.21 2.00 2.97
C GLY A 281 20.77 1.84 4.43
N ARG A 282 21.16 0.78 5.13
CA ARG A 282 20.54 0.36 6.39
C ARG A 282 21.24 0.84 7.66
N THR A 283 22.49 1.24 7.59
CA THR A 283 23.24 1.73 8.77
C THR A 283 23.94 3.03 8.45
N ARG A 284 23.58 4.10 9.14
CA ARG A 284 24.29 5.38 9.10
C ARG A 284 25.25 5.40 10.26
N HIS A 285 26.54 5.23 10.01
CA HIS A 285 27.57 5.49 11.01
C HIS A 285 28.04 6.94 10.86
N LEU A 286 27.76 7.77 11.84
CA LEU A 286 28.52 9.00 12.06
C LEU A 286 29.83 8.57 12.72
N THR A 287 30.94 8.61 11.98
CA THR A 287 32.24 8.54 12.63
C THR A 287 32.42 9.83 13.40
N SER A 288 32.32 9.75 14.73
CA SER A 288 32.73 10.84 15.61
C SER A 288 34.17 11.19 15.32
N ALA A 289 34.42 12.46 14.98
CA ALA A 289 35.76 13.04 14.91
C ALA A 289 36.43 13.10 16.30
#